data_f247d3e7a24cbfab29198593ae59b3bc
#
_entry.id   f247d3e7a24cbfab29198593ae59b3bc
#
_cell.length_a   1.000
_cell.length_b   1.000
_cell.length_c   1.000
_cell.angle_alpha   90.00
_cell.angle_beta   90.00
_cell.angle_gamma   90.00
#
_symmetry.space_group_name_H-M   'P 1'
#
loop_
_entity.id
_entity.type
_entity.pdbx_description
1 polymer ?
#
loop_
_entity_poly.entity_id
_entity_poly.type
_entity_poly.pdbx_seq_one_letter_code
_entity_poly.pdbx_strand_id
1 'polypeptide(L)'
;MYQSTAEFGNLVQQDSRTFKCLITYDKVSITTVKSIKFTGGSESGDDFSLGSAMSQYVEVTVPDKNYLLEGKEILLQIGMAVNGKMEYIPVGYFTVGKPKKSDNQITFTAYDRMMKTERPFSMNGSDTNTVSVLKRVAEITGITVITTGLTAVSMKVPKGYSCREVLCYVAQLHGAFAVCNRKGQIELHTYKDSGYGVNPGRYWESFEHNEYTFDVSKLECYTGKDKDGNSISISAGSGARAVTFSNPFMTQAALNSVQASLQSFSYMPGKLKMLGDPRLDPWDILVVKDLAGKSYKIPIMKLEWEYDGGLTYSVEAVGLSEEETNSDYKGPQTKEMERYYAQLVMIDRAMINKLDVDTANITYATIKNLDVVKEHVQEITGELGEF
;
A
#
# COMPACT_ATOMS: atom_id res chain seq x y z
N MET A 1 10.98 -11.17 1.68
CA MET A 1 12.18 -10.86 0.86
C MET A 1 12.18 -11.70 -0.42
N TYR A 2 12.45 -11.09 -1.57
CA TYR A 2 12.51 -11.76 -2.88
C TYR A 2 13.67 -12.75 -2.98
N GLN A 3 13.45 -13.90 -3.59
CA GLN A 3 14.48 -14.91 -3.81
C GLN A 3 15.33 -14.57 -5.03
N SER A 4 16.63 -14.49 -4.85
CA SER A 4 17.65 -14.27 -5.89
C SER A 4 18.70 -15.36 -5.86
N THR A 5 19.68 -15.33 -6.79
CA THR A 5 20.85 -16.19 -6.66
C THR A 5 21.65 -15.84 -5.38
N ALA A 6 22.38 -16.81 -4.86
CA ALA A 6 23.27 -16.59 -3.71
C ALA A 6 24.35 -15.54 -4.02
N GLU A 7 24.85 -15.55 -5.25
CA GLU A 7 25.85 -14.59 -5.75
C GLU A 7 25.31 -13.16 -5.73
N PHE A 8 24.06 -12.94 -6.19
CA PHE A 8 23.39 -11.63 -6.09
C PHE A 8 23.31 -11.21 -4.61
N GLY A 9 22.90 -12.13 -3.74
CA GLY A 9 22.82 -11.91 -2.30
C GLY A 9 24.14 -11.47 -1.68
N ASN A 10 25.25 -12.07 -2.12
CA ASN A 10 26.59 -11.70 -1.67
C ASN A 10 27.05 -10.34 -2.22
N LEU A 11 26.80 -10.09 -3.51
CA LEU A 11 27.19 -8.83 -4.15
C LEU A 11 26.46 -7.61 -3.55
N VAL A 12 25.18 -7.74 -3.26
CA VAL A 12 24.40 -6.64 -2.69
C VAL A 12 24.84 -6.27 -1.26
N GLN A 13 25.57 -7.16 -0.58
CA GLN A 13 26.14 -6.91 0.74
C GLN A 13 27.51 -6.23 0.69
N GLN A 14 28.12 -6.08 -0.50
CA GLN A 14 29.41 -5.39 -0.64
C GLN A 14 29.24 -3.87 -0.56
N ASP A 15 30.30 -3.16 -0.23
CA ASP A 15 30.31 -1.70 -0.16
C ASP A 15 30.26 -1.07 -1.56
N SER A 16 31.01 -1.64 -2.51
CA SER A 16 30.97 -1.21 -3.91
C SER A 16 29.92 -1.98 -4.68
N ARG A 17 28.85 -1.29 -5.07
CA ARG A 17 27.70 -1.86 -5.78
C ARG A 17 27.30 -1.00 -6.96
N THR A 18 27.07 -1.63 -8.10
CA THR A 18 26.58 -0.95 -9.28
C THR A 18 25.25 -1.54 -9.69
N PHE A 19 24.18 -0.76 -9.51
CA PHE A 19 22.85 -1.14 -9.93
C PHE A 19 22.54 -0.63 -11.34
N LYS A 20 21.67 -1.36 -12.03
CA LYS A 20 21.05 -0.93 -13.29
C LYS A 20 19.55 -1.10 -13.18
N CYS A 21 18.82 -0.15 -13.76
CA CYS A 21 17.37 -0.21 -13.86
C CYS A 21 16.96 -0.64 -15.26
N LEU A 22 15.88 -1.41 -15.34
CA LEU A 22 15.22 -1.79 -16.57
C LEU A 22 13.73 -1.50 -16.42
N ILE A 23 13.19 -0.71 -17.34
CA ILE A 23 11.76 -0.45 -17.45
C ILE A 23 11.31 -1.04 -18.78
N THR A 24 10.29 -1.90 -18.72
CA THR A 24 9.71 -2.50 -19.93
C THR A 24 8.21 -2.23 -20.01
N TYR A 25 7.74 -1.91 -21.21
CA TYR A 25 6.31 -1.78 -21.51
C TYR A 25 6.08 -2.10 -22.99
N ASP A 26 4.95 -2.72 -23.30
CA ASP A 26 4.68 -3.24 -24.63
C ASP A 26 5.90 -4.06 -25.17
N LYS A 27 6.61 -3.54 -26.16
CA LYS A 27 7.85 -4.12 -26.71
C LYS A 27 9.06 -3.19 -26.55
N VAL A 28 8.92 -2.16 -25.69
CA VAL A 28 9.95 -1.15 -25.48
C VAL A 28 10.71 -1.45 -24.18
N SER A 29 12.02 -1.28 -24.21
CA SER A 29 12.90 -1.39 -23.05
C SER A 29 13.66 -0.08 -22.85
N ILE A 30 13.58 0.48 -21.65
CA ILE A 30 14.33 1.67 -21.23
C ILE A 30 15.39 1.19 -20.23
N THR A 31 16.64 1.28 -20.63
CA THR A 31 17.81 0.89 -19.83
C THR A 31 18.60 2.07 -19.25
N THR A 32 18.34 3.26 -19.77
CA THR A 32 18.95 4.49 -19.25
C THR A 32 17.92 5.20 -18.38
N VAL A 33 18.10 5.10 -17.08
CA VAL A 33 17.25 5.73 -16.07
C VAL A 33 18.14 6.70 -15.28
N LYS A 34 17.71 7.95 -15.14
CA LYS A 34 18.45 8.99 -14.42
C LYS A 34 18.24 8.87 -12.92
N SER A 35 16.97 8.78 -12.52
CA SER A 35 16.59 8.63 -11.12
C SER A 35 15.26 7.93 -10.98
N ILE A 36 15.08 7.24 -9.85
CA ILE A 36 13.81 6.69 -9.40
C ILE A 36 13.66 7.00 -7.92
N LYS A 37 12.47 7.46 -7.54
CA LYS A 37 12.02 7.49 -6.15
C LYS A 37 10.84 6.55 -6.01
N PHE A 38 10.89 5.68 -5.04
CA PHE A 38 9.81 4.76 -4.71
C PHE A 38 9.25 5.11 -3.35
N THR A 39 7.94 5.04 -3.23
CA THR A 39 7.23 5.14 -1.95
C THR A 39 6.24 4.00 -1.84
N GLY A 40 6.30 3.27 -0.75
CA GLY A 40 5.42 2.15 -0.46
C GLY A 40 5.42 1.79 1.02
N GLY A 41 4.61 0.81 1.37
CA GLY A 41 4.46 0.36 2.75
C GLY A 41 3.05 -0.15 3.03
N SER A 42 2.81 -0.44 4.28
CA SER A 42 1.49 -0.78 4.82
C SER A 42 0.89 0.35 5.67
N GLU A 43 1.70 1.34 6.05
CA GLU A 43 1.29 2.45 6.90
C GLU A 43 1.51 3.80 6.22
N SER A 44 0.59 4.72 6.42
CA SER A 44 0.69 6.11 5.94
C SER A 44 0.78 7.12 7.10
N GLY A 45 0.30 6.73 8.28
CA GLY A 45 0.32 7.55 9.50
C GLY A 45 1.49 7.19 10.40
N ASP A 46 1.52 7.76 11.61
CA ASP A 46 2.55 7.52 12.62
C ASP A 46 2.16 6.41 13.59
N ASP A 47 0.92 5.91 13.49
CA ASP A 47 0.37 4.84 14.30
C ASP A 47 0.28 3.53 13.54
N PHE A 48 0.48 2.41 14.24
CA PHE A 48 0.17 1.10 13.71
C PHE A 48 -1.34 0.99 13.43
N SER A 49 -1.68 0.62 12.21
CA SER A 49 -3.07 0.39 11.78
C SER A 49 -3.25 -1.02 11.23
N LEU A 50 -4.49 -1.52 11.35
CA LEU A 50 -4.83 -2.84 10.85
C LEU A 50 -5.66 -2.71 9.56
N GLY A 51 -5.33 -3.51 8.55
CA GLY A 51 -6.15 -3.63 7.36
C GLY A 51 -5.97 -2.51 6.34
N SER A 52 -4.79 -1.96 6.21
CA SER A 52 -4.50 -1.00 5.15
C SER A 52 -4.51 -1.66 3.75
N ALA A 53 -4.77 -0.86 2.71
CA ALA A 53 -4.68 -1.25 1.31
C ALA A 53 -4.04 -0.09 0.52
N MET A 54 -2.75 0.12 0.74
CA MET A 54 -2.03 1.25 0.17
C MET A 54 -1.56 0.98 -1.25
N SER A 55 -1.62 2.00 -2.11
CA SER A 55 -0.99 1.97 -3.43
C SER A 55 0.46 2.42 -3.30
N GLN A 56 1.35 1.62 -3.87
CA GLN A 56 2.75 2.00 -4.02
C GLN A 56 2.92 2.81 -5.30
N TYR A 57 3.88 3.72 -5.32
CA TYR A 57 4.16 4.51 -6.51
C TYR A 57 5.65 4.76 -6.69
N VAL A 58 6.00 5.09 -7.94
CA VAL A 58 7.35 5.48 -8.32
C VAL A 58 7.32 6.81 -9.07
N GLU A 59 8.29 7.65 -8.80
CA GLU A 59 8.61 8.81 -9.60
C GLU A 59 9.90 8.53 -10.38
N VAL A 60 9.84 8.62 -11.70
CA VAL A 60 10.92 8.16 -12.58
C VAL A 60 11.32 9.28 -13.51
N THR A 61 12.62 9.52 -13.66
CA THR A 61 13.20 10.42 -14.66
C THR A 61 14.06 9.64 -15.63
N VAL A 62 13.75 9.78 -16.93
CA VAL A 62 14.48 9.15 -18.04
C VAL A 62 14.84 10.18 -19.10
N PRO A 63 15.90 9.99 -19.92
CA PRO A 63 16.14 10.81 -21.10
C PRO A 63 14.96 10.74 -22.08
N ASP A 64 14.59 11.87 -22.69
CA ASP A 64 13.54 11.88 -23.70
C ASP A 64 14.06 11.26 -25.02
N LYS A 65 13.53 10.12 -25.36
CA LYS A 65 13.71 9.46 -26.66
C LYS A 65 12.37 9.27 -27.37
N ASN A 66 11.45 10.24 -27.19
CA ASN A 66 10.10 10.22 -27.73
C ASN A 66 9.25 9.02 -27.25
N TYR A 67 9.46 8.60 -26.00
CA TYR A 67 8.65 7.54 -25.40
C TYR A 67 7.20 8.00 -25.22
N LEU A 68 6.26 7.10 -25.57
CA LEU A 68 4.82 7.27 -25.34
C LEU A 68 4.43 6.50 -24.09
N LEU A 69 4.51 7.14 -22.94
CA LEU A 69 4.40 6.52 -21.63
C LEU A 69 3.03 6.72 -20.96
N GLU A 70 2.28 7.77 -21.30
CA GLU A 70 1.02 8.09 -20.64
C GLU A 70 0.04 6.92 -20.70
N GLY A 71 -0.48 6.52 -19.54
CA GLY A 71 -1.42 5.40 -19.39
C GLY A 71 -0.83 4.01 -19.63
N LYS A 72 0.46 3.89 -19.94
CA LYS A 72 1.10 2.57 -20.13
C LYS A 72 1.38 1.92 -18.79
N GLU A 73 1.22 0.60 -18.76
CA GLU A 73 1.69 -0.21 -17.64
C GLU A 73 3.14 -0.60 -17.88
N ILE A 74 4.02 -0.23 -16.98
CA ILE A 74 5.45 -0.53 -17.01
C ILE A 74 5.79 -1.61 -15.98
N LEU A 75 6.72 -2.50 -16.31
CA LEU A 75 7.43 -3.34 -15.33
C LEU A 75 8.76 -2.66 -15.01
N LEU A 76 8.94 -2.32 -13.73
CA LEU A 76 10.19 -1.78 -13.21
C LEU A 76 11.01 -2.89 -12.57
N GLN A 77 12.30 -2.94 -12.89
CA GLN A 77 13.25 -3.91 -12.35
C GLN A 77 14.56 -3.22 -11.98
N ILE A 78 15.21 -3.68 -10.92
CA ILE A 78 16.55 -3.25 -10.50
C ILE A 78 17.44 -4.47 -10.46
N GLY A 79 18.64 -4.40 -11.04
CA GLY A 79 19.55 -5.53 -11.12
C GLY A 79 21.00 -5.16 -10.95
N MET A 80 21.82 -6.19 -10.83
CA MET A 80 23.27 -6.13 -10.78
C MET A 80 23.87 -7.16 -11.74
N ALA A 81 25.11 -6.93 -12.18
CA ALA A 81 25.85 -7.91 -12.98
C ALA A 81 26.37 -9.02 -12.07
N VAL A 82 25.88 -10.22 -12.25
CA VAL A 82 26.31 -11.43 -11.54
C VAL A 82 27.01 -12.33 -12.54
N ASN A 83 28.29 -12.64 -12.31
CA ASN A 83 29.09 -13.47 -13.22
C ASN A 83 29.02 -13.03 -14.70
N GLY A 84 29.03 -11.69 -14.93
CA GLY A 84 29.00 -11.11 -16.27
C GLY A 84 27.61 -11.05 -16.93
N LYS A 85 26.57 -11.52 -16.25
CA LYS A 85 25.16 -11.45 -16.71
C LYS A 85 24.33 -10.58 -15.78
N MET A 86 23.39 -9.82 -16.33
CA MET A 86 22.46 -9.04 -15.51
C MET A 86 21.42 -9.96 -14.88
N GLU A 87 21.33 -9.91 -13.56
CA GLU A 87 20.23 -10.47 -12.78
C GLU A 87 19.34 -9.32 -12.32
N TYR A 88 18.07 -9.33 -12.74
CA TYR A 88 17.10 -8.29 -12.44
C TYR A 88 16.08 -8.78 -11.41
N ILE A 89 15.88 -7.99 -10.38
CA ILE A 89 14.84 -8.17 -9.37
C ILE A 89 13.64 -7.28 -9.76
N PRO A 90 12.45 -7.83 -9.98
CA PRO A 90 11.28 -7.02 -10.28
C PRO A 90 10.89 -6.18 -9.05
N VAL A 91 10.63 -4.89 -9.26
CA VAL A 91 10.04 -4.02 -8.25
C VAL A 91 8.51 -4.15 -8.30
N GLY A 92 7.92 -4.09 -9.49
CA GLY A 92 6.49 -4.23 -9.67
C GLY A 92 5.99 -3.70 -11.01
N TYR A 93 4.67 -3.81 -11.18
CA TYR A 93 3.95 -3.25 -12.31
C TYR A 93 3.30 -1.94 -11.91
N PHE A 94 3.54 -0.87 -12.67
CA PHE A 94 3.05 0.47 -12.39
C PHE A 94 2.39 1.08 -13.63
N THR A 95 1.25 1.73 -13.47
CA THR A 95 0.59 2.48 -14.53
C THR A 95 1.05 3.92 -14.51
N VAL A 96 1.60 4.39 -15.61
CA VAL A 96 2.14 5.74 -15.77
C VAL A 96 0.99 6.75 -15.82
N GLY A 97 1.07 7.76 -14.97
CA GLY A 97 0.19 8.92 -15.01
C GLY A 97 0.57 9.86 -16.18
N LYS A 98 0.33 11.16 -16.01
CA LYS A 98 0.67 12.16 -17.03
C LYS A 98 2.15 12.53 -16.98
N PRO A 99 2.97 12.18 -18.01
CA PRO A 99 4.37 12.53 -18.02
C PRO A 99 4.59 14.05 -18.24
N LYS A 100 5.66 14.56 -17.65
CA LYS A 100 6.14 15.93 -17.87
C LYS A 100 7.45 15.87 -18.68
N LYS A 101 7.54 16.65 -19.73
CA LYS A 101 8.75 16.82 -20.54
C LYS A 101 9.43 18.14 -20.18
N SER A 102 10.73 18.09 -19.99
CA SER A 102 11.57 19.26 -19.76
C SER A 102 12.91 19.03 -20.46
N ASP A 103 13.25 19.92 -21.40
CA ASP A 103 14.44 19.81 -22.24
C ASP A 103 14.54 18.43 -22.92
N ASN A 104 15.49 17.62 -22.47
CA ASN A 104 15.77 16.29 -23.04
C ASN A 104 15.44 15.15 -22.08
N GLN A 105 14.53 15.37 -21.13
CA GLN A 105 14.13 14.35 -20.17
C GLN A 105 12.60 14.30 -19.94
N ILE A 106 12.14 13.12 -19.56
CA ILE A 106 10.75 12.85 -19.19
C ILE A 106 10.72 12.45 -17.72
N THR A 107 9.92 13.14 -16.92
CA THR A 107 9.61 12.74 -15.54
C THR A 107 8.15 12.32 -15.43
N PHE A 108 7.88 11.21 -14.79
CA PHE A 108 6.54 10.71 -14.59
C PHE A 108 6.38 10.01 -13.24
N THR A 109 5.16 10.06 -12.71
CA THR A 109 4.74 9.23 -11.58
C THR A 109 3.94 8.05 -12.12
N ALA A 110 4.19 6.87 -11.57
CA ALA A 110 3.43 5.67 -11.92
C ALA A 110 3.00 4.94 -10.65
N TYR A 111 1.78 4.41 -10.65
CA TYR A 111 1.13 3.78 -9.51
C TYR A 111 0.95 2.28 -9.76
N ASP A 112 1.04 1.48 -8.71
CA ASP A 112 0.78 0.05 -8.80
C ASP A 112 -0.71 -0.25 -9.12
N ARG A 113 -1.02 -1.53 -9.30
CA ARG A 113 -2.39 -1.93 -9.68
C ARG A 113 -3.42 -1.72 -8.57
N MET A 114 -3.01 -1.46 -7.32
CA MET A 114 -3.93 -1.13 -6.23
C MET A 114 -4.79 0.10 -6.56
N MET A 115 -4.28 1.05 -7.36
CA MET A 115 -5.07 2.19 -7.83
C MET A 115 -6.39 1.79 -8.53
N LYS A 116 -6.44 0.61 -9.18
CA LYS A 116 -7.63 0.12 -9.89
C LYS A 116 -8.73 -0.35 -8.94
N THR A 117 -8.46 -0.44 -7.65
CA THR A 117 -9.42 -0.91 -6.63
C THR A 117 -10.36 0.19 -6.11
N GLU A 118 -10.22 1.42 -6.60
CA GLU A 118 -11.18 2.50 -6.29
C GLU A 118 -12.55 2.32 -6.95
N ARG A 119 -12.70 1.31 -7.79
CA ARG A 119 -13.98 0.97 -8.41
C ARG A 119 -15.03 0.58 -7.37
N PRO A 120 -16.30 0.96 -7.57
CA PRO A 120 -17.39 0.55 -6.70
C PRO A 120 -17.49 -0.97 -6.59
N PHE A 121 -17.66 -1.47 -5.38
CA PHE A 121 -17.90 -2.90 -5.14
C PHE A 121 -19.38 -3.21 -5.28
N SER A 122 -19.71 -4.31 -5.95
CA SER A 122 -21.06 -4.84 -6.03
C SER A 122 -21.07 -6.37 -5.95
N MET A 123 -21.97 -6.92 -5.15
CA MET A 123 -22.17 -8.36 -5.00
C MET A 123 -23.61 -8.62 -4.59
N ASN A 124 -24.23 -9.67 -5.15
CA ASN A 124 -25.58 -10.08 -4.81
C ASN A 124 -25.61 -10.88 -3.49
N GLY A 125 -26.78 -10.87 -2.84
CA GLY A 125 -27.02 -11.62 -1.60
C GLY A 125 -26.90 -10.76 -0.34
N SER A 126 -26.99 -11.40 0.81
CA SER A 126 -26.91 -10.79 2.14
C SER A 126 -25.72 -11.29 2.95
N ASP A 127 -25.35 -12.56 2.76
CA ASP A 127 -24.30 -13.26 3.49
C ASP A 127 -23.28 -13.85 2.52
N THR A 128 -22.02 -13.80 2.91
CA THR A 128 -20.88 -14.24 2.10
C THR A 128 -19.70 -14.59 3.01
N ASN A 129 -18.53 -14.74 2.42
CA ASN A 129 -17.26 -14.90 3.14
C ASN A 129 -16.14 -14.13 2.44
N THR A 130 -15.06 -13.91 3.17
CA THR A 130 -13.90 -13.12 2.71
C THR A 130 -13.31 -13.63 1.38
N VAL A 131 -13.23 -14.95 1.19
CA VAL A 131 -12.68 -15.53 -0.06
C VAL A 131 -13.57 -15.20 -1.26
N SER A 132 -14.89 -15.32 -1.12
CA SER A 132 -15.85 -14.97 -2.18
C SER A 132 -15.83 -13.49 -2.51
N VAL A 133 -15.67 -12.64 -1.49
CA VAL A 133 -15.52 -11.17 -1.64
C VAL A 133 -14.24 -10.84 -2.40
N LEU A 134 -13.11 -11.44 -2.05
CA LEU A 134 -11.84 -11.24 -2.75
C LEU A 134 -11.90 -11.68 -4.22
N LYS A 135 -12.55 -12.80 -4.51
CA LYS A 135 -12.80 -13.23 -5.90
C LYS A 135 -13.65 -12.22 -6.66
N ARG A 136 -14.67 -11.65 -5.99
CA ARG A 136 -15.51 -10.61 -6.61
C ARG A 136 -14.72 -9.32 -6.87
N VAL A 137 -13.82 -8.92 -5.97
CA VAL A 137 -12.89 -7.81 -6.21
C VAL A 137 -12.04 -8.07 -7.45
N ALA A 138 -11.52 -9.31 -7.62
CA ALA A 138 -10.74 -9.67 -8.80
C ALA A 138 -11.56 -9.52 -10.11
N GLU A 139 -12.81 -9.96 -10.11
CA GLU A 139 -13.72 -9.82 -11.26
C GLU A 139 -13.98 -8.34 -11.63
N ILE A 140 -14.26 -7.50 -10.63
CA ILE A 140 -14.58 -6.08 -10.84
C ILE A 140 -13.35 -5.30 -11.34
N THR A 141 -12.20 -5.56 -10.75
CA THR A 141 -10.97 -4.78 -11.00
C THR A 141 -10.16 -5.32 -12.18
N GLY A 142 -10.35 -6.59 -12.53
CA GLY A 142 -9.53 -7.30 -13.51
C GLY A 142 -8.12 -7.63 -12.99
N ILE A 143 -7.89 -7.52 -11.66
CA ILE A 143 -6.61 -7.83 -11.04
C ILE A 143 -6.70 -9.21 -10.39
N THR A 144 -5.69 -10.04 -10.57
CA THR A 144 -5.61 -11.29 -9.83
C THR A 144 -5.48 -11.01 -8.34
N VAL A 145 -6.40 -11.57 -7.54
CA VAL A 145 -6.35 -11.54 -6.08
C VAL A 145 -6.01 -12.94 -5.58
N ILE A 146 -4.96 -13.06 -4.78
CA ILE A 146 -4.50 -14.34 -4.25
C ILE A 146 -5.38 -14.71 -3.05
N THR A 147 -6.06 -15.83 -3.16
CA THR A 147 -6.91 -16.38 -2.08
C THR A 147 -6.42 -17.72 -1.57
N THR A 148 -5.37 -18.28 -2.16
CA THR A 148 -4.80 -19.58 -1.78
C THR A 148 -4.25 -19.51 -0.36
N GLY A 149 -4.64 -20.49 0.47
CA GLY A 149 -4.20 -20.56 1.87
C GLY A 149 -4.99 -19.68 2.84
N LEU A 150 -5.96 -18.89 2.35
CA LEU A 150 -6.82 -18.10 3.24
C LEU A 150 -7.98 -18.95 3.77
N THR A 151 -8.18 -18.90 5.08
CA THR A 151 -9.38 -19.46 5.72
C THR A 151 -10.54 -18.51 5.51
N ALA A 152 -11.66 -18.99 4.97
CA ALA A 152 -12.83 -18.15 4.75
C ALA A 152 -13.46 -17.70 6.09
N VAL A 153 -13.62 -16.40 6.27
CA VAL A 153 -14.33 -15.79 7.39
C VAL A 153 -15.69 -15.32 6.91
N SER A 154 -16.76 -15.72 7.60
CA SER A 154 -18.13 -15.33 7.27
C SER A 154 -18.33 -13.82 7.52
N MET A 155 -19.03 -13.15 6.61
CA MET A 155 -19.32 -11.71 6.69
C MET A 155 -20.61 -11.38 5.93
N LYS A 156 -21.18 -10.21 6.20
CA LYS A 156 -22.25 -9.65 5.36
C LYS A 156 -21.67 -9.15 4.05
N VAL A 157 -22.50 -9.18 2.99
CA VAL A 157 -22.10 -8.60 1.69
C VAL A 157 -21.87 -7.10 1.84
N PRO A 158 -20.67 -6.57 1.52
CA PRO A 158 -20.41 -5.15 1.55
C PRO A 158 -21.28 -4.40 0.51
N LYS A 159 -21.91 -3.29 0.93
CA LYS A 159 -22.72 -2.45 0.07
C LYS A 159 -22.32 -0.98 0.25
N GLY A 160 -22.20 -0.24 -0.86
CA GLY A 160 -21.86 1.18 -0.85
C GLY A 160 -20.37 1.47 -0.61
N TYR A 161 -19.49 0.50 -0.82
CA TYR A 161 -18.05 0.64 -0.65
C TYR A 161 -17.31 0.49 -1.99
N SER A 162 -16.12 1.04 -2.08
CA SER A 162 -15.16 0.72 -3.14
C SER A 162 -14.52 -0.65 -2.91
N CYS A 163 -13.95 -1.24 -3.95
CA CYS A 163 -13.18 -2.48 -3.80
C CYS A 163 -11.99 -2.30 -2.84
N ARG A 164 -11.39 -1.09 -2.77
CA ARG A 164 -10.29 -0.80 -1.82
C ARG A 164 -10.75 -0.86 -0.38
N GLU A 165 -11.87 -0.22 -0.06
CA GLU A 165 -12.44 -0.29 1.29
C GLU A 165 -12.80 -1.71 1.70
N VAL A 166 -13.37 -2.45 0.76
CA VAL A 166 -13.68 -3.87 0.98
C VAL A 166 -12.40 -4.69 1.22
N LEU A 167 -11.32 -4.42 0.49
CA LEU A 167 -10.01 -5.03 0.76
C LEU A 167 -9.50 -4.70 2.18
N CYS A 168 -9.64 -3.44 2.62
CA CYS A 168 -9.27 -3.05 3.99
C CYS A 168 -10.07 -3.85 5.03
N TYR A 169 -11.39 -3.94 4.88
CA TYR A 169 -12.23 -4.69 5.82
C TYR A 169 -11.90 -6.19 5.83
N VAL A 170 -11.69 -6.77 4.65
CA VAL A 170 -11.29 -8.18 4.56
C VAL A 170 -9.91 -8.39 5.18
N ALA A 171 -8.95 -7.50 4.92
CA ALA A 171 -7.62 -7.58 5.53
C ALA A 171 -7.68 -7.51 7.06
N GLN A 172 -8.52 -6.63 7.63
CA GLN A 172 -8.76 -6.55 9.08
C GLN A 172 -9.31 -7.86 9.67
N LEU A 173 -10.24 -8.52 8.95
CA LEU A 173 -10.79 -9.82 9.38
C LEU A 173 -9.73 -10.94 9.40
N HIS A 174 -8.60 -10.73 8.74
CA HIS A 174 -7.47 -11.66 8.71
C HIS A 174 -6.25 -11.19 9.52
N GLY A 175 -6.35 -10.07 10.24
CA GLY A 175 -5.21 -9.51 10.97
C GLY A 175 -4.05 -9.10 10.05
N ALA A 176 -4.37 -8.68 8.83
CA ALA A 176 -3.43 -8.44 7.74
C ALA A 176 -3.60 -7.06 7.12
N PHE A 177 -2.82 -6.76 6.11
CA PHE A 177 -2.99 -5.63 5.19
C PHE A 177 -2.98 -6.14 3.74
N ALA A 178 -3.59 -5.41 2.82
CA ALA A 178 -3.65 -5.75 1.41
C ALA A 178 -2.55 -5.04 0.63
N VAL A 179 -1.81 -5.77 -0.18
CA VAL A 179 -0.70 -5.24 -0.98
C VAL A 179 -0.82 -5.66 -2.44
N CYS A 180 -0.24 -4.86 -3.32
CA CYS A 180 0.05 -5.26 -4.68
C CYS A 180 1.47 -5.83 -4.72
N ASN A 181 1.62 -7.12 -4.97
CA ASN A 181 2.91 -7.78 -5.01
C ASN A 181 3.70 -7.47 -6.30
N ARG A 182 4.95 -7.89 -6.36
CA ARG A 182 5.86 -7.67 -7.50
C ARG A 182 5.36 -8.21 -8.84
N LYS A 183 4.39 -9.15 -8.81
CA LYS A 183 3.70 -9.68 -10.01
C LYS A 183 2.45 -8.88 -10.39
N GLY A 184 2.16 -7.80 -9.68
CA GLY A 184 0.96 -6.99 -9.87
C GLY A 184 -0.33 -7.71 -9.44
N GLN A 185 -0.25 -8.64 -8.50
CA GLN A 185 -1.38 -9.35 -7.91
C GLN A 185 -1.66 -8.79 -6.52
N ILE A 186 -2.92 -8.73 -6.12
CA ILE A 186 -3.30 -8.33 -4.77
C ILE A 186 -3.25 -9.57 -3.87
N GLU A 187 -2.66 -9.41 -2.71
CA GLU A 187 -2.60 -10.44 -1.67
C GLU A 187 -2.72 -9.82 -0.27
N LEU A 188 -3.18 -10.62 0.69
CA LEU A 188 -3.18 -10.26 2.10
C LEU A 188 -1.85 -10.65 2.72
N HIS A 189 -1.22 -9.70 3.40
CA HIS A 189 0.10 -9.88 4.01
C HIS A 189 0.09 -9.56 5.49
N THR A 190 0.96 -10.25 6.23
CA THR A 190 1.40 -9.89 7.58
C THR A 190 2.89 -9.64 7.55
N TYR A 191 3.44 -8.97 8.54
CA TYR A 191 4.87 -8.79 8.65
C TYR A 191 5.58 -10.12 8.87
N LYS A 192 6.67 -10.34 8.13
CA LYS A 192 7.43 -11.60 8.16
C LYS A 192 8.89 -11.35 8.46
N ASP A 193 9.45 -12.18 9.31
CA ASP A 193 10.88 -12.18 9.54
C ASP A 193 11.60 -12.58 8.23
N SER A 194 12.38 -11.66 7.69
CA SER A 194 13.13 -11.85 6.45
C SER A 194 14.47 -12.56 6.67
N GLY A 195 14.91 -12.66 7.91
CA GLY A 195 16.27 -13.05 8.25
C GLY A 195 17.34 -12.03 7.83
N TYR A 196 16.94 -10.83 7.40
CA TYR A 196 17.86 -9.81 6.91
C TYR A 196 18.43 -9.00 8.06
N GLY A 197 19.75 -9.12 8.25
CA GLY A 197 20.49 -8.38 9.26
C GLY A 197 21.07 -7.08 8.71
N VAL A 198 20.89 -6.00 9.46
CA VAL A 198 21.51 -4.70 9.18
C VAL A 198 22.51 -4.40 10.30
N ASN A 199 23.80 -4.52 9.99
CA ASN A 199 24.88 -4.23 10.94
C ASN A 199 25.31 -2.76 10.86
N PRO A 200 25.97 -2.22 11.90
CA PRO A 200 26.67 -0.95 11.81
C PRO A 200 27.59 -0.89 10.59
N GLY A 201 27.62 0.24 9.89
CA GLY A 201 28.30 0.41 8.61
C GLY A 201 27.43 0.12 7.38
N ARG A 202 26.24 -0.50 7.55
CA ARG A 202 25.25 -0.69 6.48
C ARG A 202 24.14 0.38 6.49
N TYR A 203 24.08 1.18 7.53
CA TYR A 203 23.25 2.35 7.66
C TYR A 203 24.12 3.56 7.99
N TRP A 204 23.66 4.74 7.62
CA TRP A 204 24.29 6.02 7.94
C TRP A 204 23.25 6.92 8.60
N GLU A 205 23.74 7.98 9.23
CA GLU A 205 23.02 8.75 10.22
C GLU A 205 22.81 7.89 11.49
N SER A 206 22.00 8.32 12.41
CA SER A 206 21.67 7.53 13.60
C SER A 206 20.55 6.56 13.28
N PHE A 207 20.62 5.34 13.82
CA PHE A 207 19.44 4.50 13.95
C PHE A 207 18.60 5.06 15.10
N GLU A 208 17.52 5.74 14.76
CA GLU A 208 16.59 6.30 15.73
C GLU A 208 15.54 5.26 16.10
N HIS A 209 15.33 5.04 17.38
CA HIS A 209 14.31 4.11 17.86
C HIS A 209 13.74 4.57 19.22
N ASN A 210 12.52 4.13 19.52
CA ASN A 210 11.89 4.38 20.82
C ASN A 210 12.64 3.61 21.93
N GLU A 211 12.33 3.97 23.18
CA GLU A 211 12.84 3.23 24.35
C GLU A 211 12.07 1.93 24.58
N TYR A 212 10.81 1.85 24.17
CA TYR A 212 9.90 0.74 24.41
C TYR A 212 9.51 0.04 23.12
N THR A 213 9.33 -1.27 23.21
CA THR A 213 8.78 -2.08 22.14
C THR A 213 7.27 -1.84 22.02
N PHE A 214 6.80 -1.85 20.80
CA PHE A 214 5.37 -1.87 20.51
C PHE A 214 4.89 -3.32 20.44
N ASP A 215 3.73 -3.60 21.02
CA ASP A 215 3.04 -4.88 20.92
C ASP A 215 1.53 -4.69 20.71
N VAL A 216 0.87 -5.72 20.16
CA VAL A 216 -0.57 -5.72 19.90
C VAL A 216 -1.27 -6.53 20.98
N SER A 217 -1.31 -5.99 22.20
CA SER A 217 -1.89 -6.68 23.37
C SER A 217 -3.43 -6.58 23.41
N LYS A 218 -3.99 -5.47 22.93
CA LYS A 218 -5.45 -5.21 22.90
C LYS A 218 -5.89 -4.65 21.56
N LEU A 219 -7.00 -5.16 21.03
CA LEU A 219 -7.70 -4.62 19.87
C LEU A 219 -9.05 -4.05 20.29
N GLU A 220 -9.46 -2.94 19.69
CA GLU A 220 -10.79 -2.38 19.81
C GLU A 220 -11.33 -2.03 18.42
N CYS A 221 -12.45 -2.64 18.06
CA CYS A 221 -13.08 -2.47 16.75
C CYS A 221 -14.44 -1.79 16.88
N TYR A 222 -14.62 -0.67 16.17
CA TYR A 222 -15.90 0.01 16.04
C TYR A 222 -16.69 -0.67 14.91
N THR A 223 -17.86 -1.24 15.25
CA THR A 223 -18.68 -2.03 14.31
C THR A 223 -19.88 -1.27 13.76
N GLY A 224 -20.22 -0.12 14.32
CA GLY A 224 -21.35 0.69 13.89
C GLY A 224 -21.78 1.71 14.93
N LYS A 225 -23.03 2.16 14.81
CA LYS A 225 -23.69 3.05 15.77
C LYS A 225 -24.99 2.45 16.25
N ASP A 226 -25.39 2.74 17.50
CA ASP A 226 -26.69 2.38 18.05
C ASP A 226 -27.78 3.35 17.55
N LYS A 227 -29.01 3.15 18.02
CA LYS A 227 -30.17 3.97 17.64
C LYS A 227 -30.05 5.42 18.12
N ASP A 228 -29.27 5.67 19.14
CA ASP A 228 -29.02 6.97 19.73
C ASP A 228 -27.79 7.67 19.13
N GLY A 229 -27.11 7.00 18.17
CA GLY A 229 -25.93 7.54 17.48
C GLY A 229 -24.61 7.26 18.17
N ASN A 230 -24.58 6.53 19.31
CA ASN A 230 -23.35 6.19 20.02
C ASN A 230 -22.60 5.08 19.27
N SER A 231 -21.28 5.13 19.30
CA SER A 231 -20.44 4.12 18.67
C SER A 231 -20.53 2.80 19.42
N ILE A 232 -20.74 1.71 18.65
CA ILE A 232 -20.69 0.34 19.15
C ILE A 232 -19.29 -0.20 18.90
N SER A 233 -18.59 -0.63 19.97
CA SER A 233 -17.29 -1.27 19.84
C SER A 233 -17.28 -2.64 20.48
N ILE A 234 -16.37 -3.48 19.99
CA ILE A 234 -16.01 -4.78 20.55
C ILE A 234 -14.51 -4.81 20.80
N SER A 235 -14.06 -5.54 21.79
CA SER A 235 -12.65 -5.61 22.15
C SER A 235 -12.16 -7.02 22.37
N ALA A 236 -10.86 -7.25 22.15
CA ALA A 236 -10.19 -8.53 22.41
C ALA A 236 -8.77 -8.27 22.95
N GLY A 237 -8.31 -9.17 23.83
CA GLY A 237 -7.04 -9.01 24.55
C GLY A 237 -7.17 -8.09 25.75
N SER A 238 -6.03 -7.78 26.38
CA SER A 238 -5.94 -6.94 27.58
C SER A 238 -4.65 -6.14 27.54
N GLY A 239 -4.72 -4.87 27.96
CA GLY A 239 -3.58 -3.96 27.98
C GLY A 239 -4.05 -2.52 28.15
N ALA A 240 -3.13 -1.65 28.55
CA ALA A 240 -3.42 -0.23 28.71
C ALA A 240 -3.65 0.47 27.35
N ARG A 241 -2.96 0.01 26.30
CA ARG A 241 -3.04 0.53 24.93
C ARG A 241 -3.85 -0.42 24.06
N ALA A 242 -4.78 0.12 23.27
CA ALA A 242 -5.53 -0.63 22.28
C ALA A 242 -5.20 -0.13 20.88
N VAL A 243 -5.02 -1.05 19.94
CA VAL A 243 -5.06 -0.73 18.50
C VAL A 243 -6.52 -0.60 18.10
N THR A 244 -6.94 0.60 17.70
CA THR A 244 -8.32 0.93 17.36
C THR A 244 -8.52 0.98 15.85
N PHE A 245 -9.63 0.45 15.38
CA PHE A 245 -10.02 0.49 13.97
C PHE A 245 -11.53 0.36 13.80
N SER A 246 -12.05 0.55 12.59
CA SER A 246 -13.47 0.43 12.28
C SER A 246 -13.69 -0.65 11.25
N ASN A 247 -14.64 -1.56 11.52
CA ASN A 247 -15.04 -2.60 10.57
C ASN A 247 -16.48 -3.04 10.85
N PRO A 248 -17.45 -2.69 9.98
CA PRO A 248 -18.87 -3.06 10.19
C PRO A 248 -19.15 -4.56 10.03
N PHE A 249 -18.17 -5.33 9.56
CA PHE A 249 -18.27 -6.78 9.35
C PHE A 249 -17.58 -7.59 10.45
N MET A 250 -16.91 -6.93 11.41
CA MET A 250 -16.18 -7.60 12.47
C MET A 250 -17.14 -8.22 13.49
N THR A 251 -16.90 -9.46 13.84
CA THR A 251 -17.59 -10.16 14.92
C THR A 251 -16.65 -10.38 16.10
N GLN A 252 -17.18 -10.59 17.31
CA GLN A 252 -16.34 -10.88 18.48
C GLN A 252 -15.44 -12.10 18.26
N ALA A 253 -15.97 -13.16 17.61
CA ALA A 253 -15.19 -14.36 17.31
C ALA A 253 -14.04 -14.08 16.34
N ALA A 254 -14.29 -13.29 15.28
CA ALA A 254 -13.26 -12.90 14.35
C ALA A 254 -12.20 -12.01 15.02
N LEU A 255 -12.62 -11.03 15.83
CA LEU A 255 -11.70 -10.16 16.56
C LEU A 255 -10.81 -10.93 17.53
N ASN A 256 -11.36 -11.91 18.26
CA ASN A 256 -10.57 -12.78 19.13
C ASN A 256 -9.52 -13.59 18.34
N SER A 257 -9.88 -14.08 17.15
CA SER A 257 -8.95 -14.83 16.28
C SER A 257 -7.83 -13.92 15.75
N VAL A 258 -8.16 -12.70 15.36
CA VAL A 258 -7.18 -11.69 14.92
C VAL A 258 -6.23 -11.33 16.05
N GLN A 259 -6.76 -11.05 17.25
CA GLN A 259 -5.94 -10.74 18.42
C GLN A 259 -4.98 -11.89 18.76
N ALA A 260 -5.47 -13.13 18.75
CA ALA A 260 -4.64 -14.32 18.99
C ALA A 260 -3.52 -14.49 17.96
N SER A 261 -3.73 -14.08 16.70
CA SER A 261 -2.70 -14.13 15.65
C SER A 261 -1.64 -13.05 15.79
N LEU A 262 -1.99 -11.91 16.41
CA LEU A 262 -1.12 -10.74 16.56
C LEU A 262 -0.46 -10.63 17.93
N GLN A 263 -0.88 -11.40 18.94
CA GLN A 263 -0.38 -11.29 20.31
C GLN A 263 1.13 -11.52 20.46
N SER A 264 1.77 -12.22 19.52
CA SER A 264 3.22 -12.44 19.49
C SER A 264 3.97 -11.41 18.61
N PHE A 265 3.24 -10.50 17.96
CA PHE A 265 3.85 -9.48 17.12
C PHE A 265 4.32 -8.33 18.01
N SER A 266 5.65 -8.21 18.11
CA SER A 266 6.31 -7.16 18.87
C SER A 266 7.53 -6.69 18.10
N TYR A 267 7.74 -5.38 18.09
CA TYR A 267 8.84 -4.74 17.36
C TYR A 267 9.29 -3.44 18.04
N MET A 268 10.43 -2.93 17.65
CA MET A 268 10.92 -1.63 18.06
C MET A 268 10.51 -0.56 17.03
N PRO A 269 9.65 0.42 17.37
CA PRO A 269 9.42 1.57 16.49
C PRO A 269 10.71 2.35 16.27
N GLY A 270 10.93 2.77 15.02
CA GLY A 270 12.15 3.50 14.70
C GLY A 270 12.35 3.76 13.22
N LYS A 271 13.36 4.55 12.92
CA LYS A 271 13.72 4.98 11.57
C LYS A 271 15.18 4.71 11.31
N LEU A 272 15.48 4.26 10.10
CA LEU A 272 16.85 4.16 9.66
C LEU A 272 16.98 4.42 8.15
N LYS A 273 18.12 4.98 7.77
CA LYS A 273 18.54 5.15 6.39
C LYS A 273 19.69 4.21 6.10
N MET A 274 19.51 3.34 5.12
CA MET A 274 20.44 2.22 4.91
C MET A 274 20.77 2.02 3.44
N LEU A 275 21.83 1.26 3.20
CA LEU A 275 22.17 0.76 1.88
C LEU A 275 21.05 -0.15 1.38
N GLY A 276 20.47 0.23 0.23
CA GLY A 276 19.31 -0.45 -0.32
C GLY A 276 19.62 -1.86 -0.82
N ASP A 277 18.66 -2.75 -0.67
CA ASP A 277 18.66 -4.09 -1.25
C ASP A 277 17.33 -4.32 -1.98
N PRO A 278 17.33 -4.45 -3.31
CA PRO A 278 16.09 -4.53 -4.08
C PRO A 278 15.28 -5.81 -3.82
N ARG A 279 15.78 -6.74 -3.04
CA ARG A 279 15.07 -7.97 -2.63
C ARG A 279 14.12 -7.74 -1.46
N LEU A 280 14.33 -6.67 -0.66
CA LEU A 280 13.47 -6.36 0.47
C LEU A 280 12.08 -5.90 0.00
N ASP A 281 11.07 -6.37 0.70
CA ASP A 281 9.67 -5.99 0.49
C ASP A 281 9.19 -5.09 1.64
N PRO A 282 8.23 -4.18 1.40
CA PRO A 282 7.70 -3.27 2.44
C PRO A 282 6.77 -4.00 3.43
N TRP A 283 7.13 -5.18 3.88
CA TRP A 283 6.51 -6.01 4.93
C TRP A 283 7.50 -7.00 5.53
N ASP A 284 8.78 -6.89 5.13
CA ASP A 284 9.85 -7.67 5.75
C ASP A 284 10.18 -7.09 7.14
N ILE A 285 10.53 -7.94 8.08
CA ILE A 285 11.10 -7.53 9.37
C ILE A 285 12.61 -7.61 9.26
N LEU A 286 13.30 -6.52 9.54
CA LEU A 286 14.75 -6.42 9.62
C LEU A 286 15.23 -6.71 11.04
N VAL A 287 16.42 -7.25 11.16
CA VAL A 287 17.15 -7.35 12.43
C VAL A 287 18.28 -6.31 12.40
N VAL A 288 18.05 -5.15 13.00
CA VAL A 288 19.00 -4.03 13.04
C VAL A 288 19.86 -4.13 14.30
N LYS A 289 21.17 -4.05 14.14
CA LYS A 289 22.11 -3.93 15.28
C LYS A 289 22.55 -2.50 15.46
N ASP A 290 22.51 -2.01 16.70
CA ASP A 290 23.07 -0.73 17.06
C ASP A 290 24.60 -0.79 17.22
N LEU A 291 25.23 0.35 17.50
CA LEU A 291 26.69 0.44 17.73
C LEU A 291 27.16 -0.31 18.96
N ALA A 292 26.26 -0.57 19.93
CA ALA A 292 26.55 -1.37 21.12
C ALA A 292 26.39 -2.88 20.88
N GLY A 293 25.91 -3.29 19.68
CA GLY A 293 25.71 -4.69 19.31
C GLY A 293 24.36 -5.26 19.71
N LYS A 294 23.44 -4.45 20.29
CA LYS A 294 22.09 -4.88 20.62
C LYS A 294 21.24 -4.96 19.35
N SER A 295 20.41 -5.99 19.25
CA SER A 295 19.58 -6.28 18.08
C SER A 295 18.14 -5.89 18.31
N TYR A 296 17.50 -5.32 17.29
CA TYR A 296 16.11 -4.87 17.28
C TYR A 296 15.39 -5.40 16.06
N LYS A 297 14.13 -5.81 16.22
CA LYS A 297 13.24 -6.16 15.12
C LYS A 297 12.53 -4.90 14.62
N ILE A 298 12.73 -4.57 13.35
CA ILE A 298 12.20 -3.38 12.70
C ILE A 298 11.41 -3.84 11.47
N PRO A 299 10.07 -3.91 11.51
CA PRO A 299 9.27 -4.16 10.33
C PRO A 299 9.33 -2.96 9.38
N ILE A 300 9.42 -3.24 8.08
CA ILE A 300 9.35 -2.21 7.06
C ILE A 300 7.87 -1.83 6.86
N MET A 301 7.42 -0.83 7.61
CA MET A 301 6.04 -0.33 7.55
C MET A 301 5.88 0.81 6.55
N LYS A 302 6.87 1.70 6.50
CA LYS A 302 7.04 2.68 5.42
C LYS A 302 8.39 2.42 4.76
N LEU A 303 8.39 2.40 3.44
CA LEU A 303 9.60 2.23 2.63
C LEU A 303 9.66 3.32 1.58
N GLU A 304 10.70 4.11 1.66
CA GLU A 304 11.10 5.00 0.57
C GLU A 304 12.48 4.57 0.09
N TRP A 305 12.71 4.61 -1.20
CA TRP A 305 14.05 4.41 -1.72
C TRP A 305 14.31 5.27 -2.96
N GLU A 306 15.57 5.59 -3.11
CA GLU A 306 16.07 6.40 -4.22
C GLU A 306 17.16 5.63 -4.97
N TYR A 307 17.07 5.74 -6.28
CA TYR A 307 18.10 5.32 -7.22
C TYR A 307 18.56 6.54 -8.02
N ASP A 308 19.84 6.86 -7.95
CA ASP A 308 20.51 7.92 -8.69
C ASP A 308 21.90 7.47 -9.19
N GLY A 309 22.06 6.17 -9.38
CA GLY A 309 23.33 5.47 -9.61
C GLY A 309 23.72 4.56 -8.43
N GLY A 310 23.41 4.95 -7.19
CA GLY A 310 23.36 4.13 -5.99
C GLY A 310 21.92 3.66 -5.68
N LEU A 311 21.75 2.94 -4.59
CA LEU A 311 20.44 2.56 -4.08
C LEU A 311 20.42 2.79 -2.56
N THR A 312 19.56 3.71 -2.14
CA THR A 312 19.40 4.12 -0.74
C THR A 312 17.98 3.81 -0.28
N TYR A 313 17.84 3.23 0.90
CA TYR A 313 16.56 2.92 1.52
C TYR A 313 16.37 3.76 2.78
N SER A 314 15.18 4.31 2.94
CA SER A 314 14.65 4.90 4.17
C SER A 314 13.53 3.99 4.68
N VAL A 315 13.70 3.45 5.86
CA VAL A 315 12.79 2.49 6.48
C VAL A 315 12.24 3.09 7.77
N GLU A 316 10.94 2.96 7.97
CA GLU A 316 10.29 3.36 9.20
C GLU A 316 9.37 2.24 9.70
N ALA A 317 9.49 1.92 10.99
CA ALA A 317 8.52 1.17 11.76
C ALA A 317 7.78 2.16 12.67
N VAL A 318 6.50 2.36 12.42
CA VAL A 318 5.67 3.33 13.14
C VAL A 318 5.30 2.83 14.53
N GLY A 319 5.02 3.74 15.45
CA GLY A 319 4.54 3.43 16.80
C GLY A 319 4.61 4.69 17.68
N LEU A 320 3.56 4.97 18.41
CA LEU A 320 3.51 6.13 19.29
C LEU A 320 4.45 5.97 20.49
N SER A 321 5.07 7.08 20.92
CA SER A 321 5.66 7.19 22.26
C SER A 321 4.56 7.19 23.33
N GLU A 322 4.88 6.79 24.57
CA GLU A 322 3.88 6.80 25.67
C GLU A 322 3.28 8.18 25.95
N GLU A 323 4.02 9.24 25.68
CA GLU A 323 3.56 10.63 25.88
C GLU A 323 2.51 11.08 24.87
N GLU A 324 2.53 10.52 23.65
CA GLU A 324 1.58 10.85 22.59
C GLU A 324 0.24 10.11 22.71
N THR A 325 0.14 9.11 23.58
CA THR A 325 -1.08 8.30 23.76
C THR A 325 -2.20 8.98 24.53
N ASN A 326 -1.97 10.12 25.14
CA ASN A 326 -2.97 10.87 25.93
C ASN A 326 -3.74 11.93 25.15
N SER A 327 -3.41 12.17 23.89
CA SER A 327 -4.13 13.12 23.06
C SER A 327 -4.39 12.56 21.67
N ASP A 328 -5.64 12.59 21.31
CA ASP A 328 -6.20 12.46 19.99
C ASP A 328 -6.43 11.03 19.45
N TYR A 329 -7.55 10.48 19.92
CA TYR A 329 -8.39 9.68 19.05
C TYR A 329 -8.57 10.41 17.71
N LYS A 330 -7.80 10.02 16.69
CA LYS A 330 -8.04 10.45 15.32
C LYS A 330 -9.37 9.84 14.89
N GLY A 331 -10.42 10.62 15.03
CA GLY A 331 -11.77 10.19 14.70
C GLY A 331 -11.91 9.79 13.25
N PRO A 332 -13.02 9.18 12.86
CA PRO A 332 -13.34 8.82 11.47
C PRO A 332 -13.08 9.95 10.47
N GLN A 333 -13.25 11.20 10.88
CA GLN A 333 -13.03 12.38 10.03
C GLN A 333 -11.58 12.60 9.59
N THR A 334 -10.57 12.27 10.42
CA THR A 334 -9.16 12.44 10.01
C THR A 334 -8.76 11.32 9.04
N LYS A 335 -9.24 10.10 9.28
CA LYS A 335 -9.08 8.98 8.34
C LYS A 335 -9.88 9.20 7.04
N GLU A 336 -11.05 9.86 7.11
CA GLU A 336 -11.81 10.29 5.94
C GLU A 336 -11.10 11.40 5.17
N MET A 337 -10.45 12.33 5.83
CA MET A 337 -9.65 13.38 5.18
C MET A 337 -8.41 12.81 4.50
N GLU A 338 -7.65 11.93 5.15
CA GLU A 338 -6.51 11.23 4.54
C GLU A 338 -6.97 10.38 3.34
N ARG A 339 -8.11 9.73 3.47
CA ARG A 339 -8.78 8.98 2.41
C ARG A 339 -9.28 9.90 1.29
N TYR A 340 -9.84 11.06 1.62
CA TYR A 340 -10.27 12.08 0.67
C TYR A 340 -9.08 12.66 -0.12
N TYR A 341 -7.95 12.94 0.54
CA TYR A 341 -6.73 13.37 -0.13
C TYR A 341 -6.14 12.27 -1.03
N ALA A 342 -6.12 11.03 -0.58
CA ALA A 342 -5.69 9.90 -1.40
C ALA A 342 -6.65 9.67 -2.60
N GLN A 343 -7.95 9.85 -2.40
CA GLN A 343 -8.96 9.81 -3.47
C GLN A 343 -8.84 10.99 -4.43
N LEU A 344 -8.64 12.21 -3.94
CA LEU A 344 -8.45 13.40 -4.78
C LEU A 344 -7.21 13.28 -5.66
N VAL A 345 -6.09 12.82 -5.12
CA VAL A 345 -4.87 12.59 -5.90
C VAL A 345 -5.09 11.49 -6.95
N MET A 346 -5.98 10.54 -6.70
CA MET A 346 -6.29 9.46 -7.64
C MET A 346 -7.41 9.82 -8.64
N ILE A 347 -8.44 10.55 -8.22
CA ILE A 347 -9.54 11.00 -9.11
C ILE A 347 -9.03 12.04 -10.12
N ASP A 348 -8.14 12.93 -9.72
CA ASP A 348 -7.50 13.89 -10.63
C ASP A 348 -6.59 13.21 -11.69
N ARG A 349 -6.27 11.93 -11.50
CA ARG A 349 -5.35 11.15 -12.34
C ARG A 349 -5.89 9.80 -12.82
N ALA A 350 -7.03 9.34 -12.30
CA ALA A 350 -7.62 8.07 -12.73
C ALA A 350 -8.32 8.23 -14.06
N MET A 351 -7.89 7.49 -15.05
CA MET A 351 -8.66 7.24 -16.25
C MET A 351 -9.81 6.29 -15.93
N ILE A 352 -10.90 6.81 -15.37
CA ILE A 352 -12.14 6.04 -15.22
C ILE A 352 -12.80 5.98 -16.58
N ASN A 353 -12.57 4.90 -17.32
CA ASN A 353 -13.18 4.71 -18.63
C ASN A 353 -14.69 4.45 -18.54
N LYS A 354 -15.18 3.95 -17.41
CA LYS A 354 -16.60 3.69 -17.15
C LYS A 354 -16.88 3.71 -15.65
N LEU A 355 -17.83 4.54 -15.24
CA LEU A 355 -18.40 4.53 -13.90
C LEU A 355 -19.77 3.84 -13.97
N ASP A 356 -19.90 2.68 -13.31
CA ASP A 356 -21.13 1.90 -13.22
C ASP A 356 -21.54 1.86 -11.74
N VAL A 357 -22.45 2.75 -11.36
CA VAL A 357 -22.91 2.93 -9.98
C VAL A 357 -24.42 3.16 -9.96
N ASP A 358 -25.08 2.63 -8.93
CA ASP A 358 -26.51 2.90 -8.70
C ASP A 358 -26.76 4.36 -8.25
N THR A 359 -25.79 4.97 -7.58
CA THR A 359 -25.84 6.36 -7.11
C THR A 359 -24.43 6.94 -7.01
N ALA A 360 -24.19 8.08 -7.61
CA ALA A 360 -22.96 8.86 -7.49
C ALA A 360 -23.24 10.28 -7.04
N ASN A 361 -22.53 10.76 -6.01
CA ASN A 361 -22.49 12.16 -5.62
C ASN A 361 -21.25 12.81 -6.21
N ILE A 362 -21.41 13.58 -7.28
CA ILE A 362 -20.32 14.25 -8.00
C ILE A 362 -20.48 15.75 -7.78
N THR A 363 -19.51 16.38 -7.12
CA THR A 363 -19.53 17.83 -6.87
C THR A 363 -19.12 18.64 -8.10
N TYR A 364 -18.17 18.11 -8.89
CA TYR A 364 -17.75 18.71 -10.15
C TYR A 364 -17.40 17.61 -11.16
N ALA A 365 -17.92 17.70 -12.38
CA ALA A 365 -17.54 16.81 -13.47
C ALA A 365 -17.48 17.58 -14.80
N THR A 366 -16.50 17.27 -15.64
CA THR A 366 -16.52 17.65 -17.05
C THR A 366 -16.91 16.42 -17.84
N ILE A 367 -18.14 16.41 -18.36
CA ILE A 367 -18.70 15.28 -19.09
C ILE A 367 -18.76 15.66 -20.56
N LYS A 368 -18.08 14.87 -21.38
CA LYS A 368 -18.00 15.12 -22.83
C LYS A 368 -19.25 14.65 -23.56
N ASN A 369 -19.81 13.54 -23.14
CA ASN A 369 -21.09 13.02 -23.62
C ASN A 369 -21.85 12.44 -22.43
N LEU A 370 -23.11 12.86 -22.25
CA LEU A 370 -24.00 12.37 -21.20
C LEU A 370 -25.22 11.71 -21.85
N ASP A 371 -25.41 10.42 -21.56
CA ASP A 371 -26.53 9.62 -22.01
C ASP A 371 -27.36 9.24 -20.78
N VAL A 372 -28.54 9.84 -20.60
CA VAL A 372 -29.37 9.66 -19.41
C VAL A 372 -30.73 9.08 -19.76
N VAL A 373 -31.14 8.08 -18.97
CA VAL A 373 -32.49 7.50 -19.08
C VAL A 373 -33.51 8.37 -18.35
N LYS A 374 -33.09 9.03 -17.25
CA LYS A 374 -33.92 9.95 -16.47
C LYS A 374 -33.04 10.92 -15.68
N GLU A 375 -33.31 12.20 -15.83
CA GLU A 375 -32.61 13.27 -15.12
C GLU A 375 -33.58 14.07 -14.24
N HIS A 376 -33.10 14.41 -13.01
CA HIS A 376 -33.82 15.34 -12.13
C HIS A 376 -32.83 16.41 -11.69
N VAL A 377 -32.93 17.60 -12.30
CA VAL A 377 -31.99 18.70 -12.11
C VAL A 377 -32.66 19.81 -11.33
N GLN A 378 -32.00 20.29 -10.26
CA GLN A 378 -32.49 21.44 -9.48
C GLN A 378 -32.12 22.77 -10.14
N GLU A 379 -30.98 22.87 -10.77
CA GLU A 379 -30.51 24.07 -11.46
C GLU A 379 -29.50 23.71 -12.55
N ILE A 380 -29.68 24.26 -13.75
CA ILE A 380 -28.67 24.21 -14.82
C ILE A 380 -28.29 25.65 -15.13
N THR A 381 -27.03 26.03 -14.86
CA THR A 381 -26.45 27.31 -15.28
C THR A 381 -25.38 27.05 -16.32
N GLY A 382 -25.57 27.54 -17.54
CA GLY A 382 -24.62 27.42 -18.64
C GLY A 382 -25.04 28.25 -19.85
N GLU A 383 -24.10 28.58 -20.74
CA GLU A 383 -24.43 29.11 -22.05
C GLU A 383 -25.12 28.03 -22.87
N LEU A 384 -26.33 28.33 -23.35
CA LEU A 384 -27.09 27.47 -24.26
C LEU A 384 -26.30 27.36 -25.58
N GLY A 385 -25.62 26.26 -25.77
CA GLY A 385 -25.21 25.83 -27.10
C GLY A 385 -26.47 25.33 -27.85
N GLU A 386 -26.65 25.75 -29.09
CA GLU A 386 -27.72 25.29 -29.97
C GLU A 386 -27.77 23.75 -30.01
N PHE A 387 -28.98 23.22 -29.80
CA PHE A 387 -29.28 21.80 -29.96
C PHE A 387 -29.58 21.49 -31.43
#